data_dc0959dda536a0f6c815d81001d5a55e
#
_entry.id   dc0959dda536a0f6c815d81001d5a55e
#
_cell.length_a   1.000
_cell.length_b   1.000
_cell.length_c   1.000
_cell.angle_alpha   90.00
_cell.angle_beta   90.00
_cell.angle_gamma   90.00
#
_symmetry.space_group_name_H-M   'P 1'
#
loop_
_entity.id
_entity.type
_entity.pdbx_description
1 polymer ?
#
loop_
_entity_poly.entity_id
_entity_poly.type
_entity_poly.pdbx_seq_one_letter_code
_entity_poly.pdbx_strand_id
1 'polypeptide(L)'
;MNSVIGVIKFVIGQVFIVALDGSQRLLVAGDRVYSGEEVVTGANGAVSITLPDGKTLDLGRDSRWSDVSSASSQKNADVTNDVAAIQDAIAQGADPTQVLEATAAGNDNTGEAGDGGGGHFNSTVVLGLTGDVVTAPIGYDTAGISFTDRASSVLDGAGSSTLLTAATDTTDTTPPSVTITINSDGTISFVFTRPPVGFDLSDVTVTNGSITNLVQDPNDSTRWTATLTPAANFEGEVRVSIPDGSYTDAAGIPGTGGSEAVTVDTLPPVASISIDDVTSDNVINASESGQTIAVTGKVDNDVKAGDAVTVTVGTETYQTTVNTDGKTWSVNVPGTVLAANADISATVTTRDTAGNVTTADTSHAYGVDTVAPTASITIDNVTSDNVINASESGQTIAVTGNVDNDVKAGDAVTVKVGTETYQTTVNTDGKTWSVNVPGSVLAANGDVSATVTTRDTAGNITTANTSHAYGVDIVAPTASITIDNVTSDNVINASESGQTIAVTGKVDNDVKAGDAVTVTVGTETYQTTVNTDGKTWSVNVPGSVLATNGDVSATVTTRDAAGNVTIANATHAYDVDTVAPTASITIDNVTSDNVINASESGQTIAVSGNVDNDVKAG
;
A
#
# COMPACT_ATOMS: atom_id res chain seq x y z
N MET A 1 -14.36 -11.79 -25.08
CA MET A 1 -13.54 -10.64 -24.60
C MET A 1 -14.48 -9.76 -23.81
N ASN A 2 -14.22 -9.59 -22.53
CA ASN A 2 -15.08 -8.72 -21.71
C ASN A 2 -14.84 -7.26 -22.13
N SER A 3 -15.91 -6.54 -22.48
CA SER A 3 -15.82 -5.13 -22.85
C SER A 3 -15.53 -4.29 -21.59
N VAL A 4 -14.68 -3.25 -21.72
CA VAL A 4 -14.45 -2.28 -20.66
C VAL A 4 -15.68 -1.38 -20.54
N ILE A 5 -16.28 -1.33 -19.34
CA ILE A 5 -17.49 -0.55 -19.03
C ILE A 5 -17.17 0.71 -18.20
N GLY A 6 -15.95 0.83 -17.70
CA GLY A 6 -15.50 2.00 -16.96
C GLY A 6 -14.01 1.98 -16.65
N VAL A 7 -13.45 3.16 -16.34
CA VAL A 7 -12.08 3.34 -15.89
C VAL A 7 -12.11 4.13 -14.58
N ILE A 8 -11.44 3.65 -13.57
CA ILE A 8 -11.40 4.28 -12.25
C ILE A 8 -10.58 5.56 -12.30
N LYS A 9 -11.20 6.69 -11.98
CA LYS A 9 -10.56 8.00 -11.96
C LYS A 9 -9.85 8.28 -10.63
N PHE A 10 -10.53 8.00 -9.52
CA PHE A 10 -9.95 8.05 -8.17
C PHE A 10 -10.73 7.15 -7.21
N VAL A 11 -10.08 6.74 -6.12
CA VAL A 11 -10.65 5.90 -5.06
C VAL A 11 -10.33 6.54 -3.72
N ILE A 12 -11.29 6.54 -2.80
CA ILE A 12 -11.14 6.93 -1.40
C ILE A 12 -11.57 5.73 -0.54
N GLY A 13 -10.75 5.35 0.43
CA GLY A 13 -11.03 4.22 1.31
C GLY A 13 -11.01 2.87 0.59
N GLN A 14 -11.74 1.88 1.13
CA GLN A 14 -11.78 0.53 0.57
C GLN A 14 -12.88 0.38 -0.48
N VAL A 15 -12.48 0.09 -1.70
CA VAL A 15 -13.37 -0.21 -2.83
C VAL A 15 -12.89 -1.48 -3.52
N PHE A 16 -13.79 -2.41 -3.79
CA PHE A 16 -13.48 -3.70 -4.37
C PHE A 16 -14.22 -3.90 -5.69
N ILE A 17 -13.61 -4.64 -6.60
CA ILE A 17 -14.30 -5.33 -7.68
C ILE A 17 -14.62 -6.75 -7.24
N VAL A 18 -15.84 -7.18 -7.53
CA VAL A 18 -16.29 -8.56 -7.39
C VAL A 18 -16.48 -9.11 -8.79
N ALA A 19 -15.70 -10.11 -9.18
CA ALA A 19 -15.82 -10.79 -10.46
C ALA A 19 -16.98 -11.81 -10.45
N LEU A 20 -17.37 -12.29 -11.62
CA LEU A 20 -18.48 -13.27 -11.78
C LEU A 20 -18.24 -14.61 -11.05
N ASP A 21 -16.99 -14.95 -10.74
CA ASP A 21 -16.60 -16.14 -9.97
C ASP A 21 -16.62 -15.90 -8.46
N GLY A 22 -16.97 -14.69 -8.01
CA GLY A 22 -17.00 -14.27 -6.62
C GLY A 22 -15.64 -13.84 -6.06
N SER A 23 -14.58 -13.85 -6.86
CA SER A 23 -13.28 -13.32 -6.44
C SER A 23 -13.33 -11.80 -6.28
N GLN A 24 -12.64 -11.28 -5.26
CA GLN A 24 -12.59 -9.86 -4.96
C GLN A 24 -11.17 -9.33 -5.11
N ARG A 25 -11.02 -8.16 -5.73
CA ARG A 25 -9.76 -7.42 -5.76
C ARG A 25 -9.97 -5.96 -5.35
N LEU A 26 -8.98 -5.40 -4.68
CA LEU A 26 -8.99 -3.99 -4.32
C LEU A 26 -8.82 -3.13 -5.57
N LEU A 27 -9.60 -2.05 -5.68
CA LEU A 27 -9.51 -1.09 -6.79
C LEU A 27 -8.51 0.02 -6.49
N VAL A 28 -7.80 0.43 -7.54
CA VAL A 28 -6.92 1.60 -7.54
C VAL A 28 -7.24 2.51 -8.72
N ALA A 29 -6.81 3.76 -8.66
CA ALA A 29 -7.00 4.70 -9.76
C ALA A 29 -6.27 4.21 -11.03
N GLY A 30 -6.95 4.26 -12.18
CA GLY A 30 -6.47 3.72 -13.46
C GLY A 30 -6.97 2.32 -13.79
N ASP A 31 -7.53 1.57 -12.83
CA ASP A 31 -8.09 0.25 -13.06
C ASP A 31 -9.27 0.30 -14.04
N ARG A 32 -9.43 -0.79 -14.80
CA ARG A 32 -10.55 -0.97 -15.71
C ARG A 32 -11.58 -1.90 -15.09
N VAL A 33 -12.84 -1.54 -15.27
CA VAL A 33 -14.00 -2.36 -14.90
C VAL A 33 -14.54 -3.00 -16.18
N TYR A 34 -14.77 -4.31 -16.14
CA TYR A 34 -15.25 -5.07 -17.29
C TYR A 34 -16.71 -5.47 -17.12
N SER A 35 -17.39 -5.71 -18.24
CA SER A 35 -18.77 -6.19 -18.25
C SER A 35 -18.92 -7.46 -17.44
N GLY A 36 -19.88 -7.46 -16.50
CA GLY A 36 -20.15 -8.53 -15.56
C GLY A 36 -19.38 -8.44 -14.23
N GLU A 37 -18.50 -7.47 -14.06
CA GLU A 37 -17.90 -7.16 -12.75
C GLU A 37 -18.78 -6.17 -11.97
N GLU A 38 -18.77 -6.28 -10.64
CA GLU A 38 -19.48 -5.38 -9.73
C GLU A 38 -18.49 -4.57 -8.90
N VAL A 39 -18.62 -3.23 -8.91
CA VAL A 39 -17.86 -2.33 -8.03
C VAL A 39 -18.63 -2.18 -6.71
N VAL A 40 -17.95 -2.44 -5.59
CA VAL A 40 -18.52 -2.39 -4.23
C VAL A 40 -17.69 -1.46 -3.37
N THR A 41 -18.33 -0.44 -2.79
CA THR A 41 -17.71 0.46 -1.84
C THR A 41 -18.04 0.04 -0.41
N GLY A 42 -17.04 0.05 0.48
CA GLY A 42 -17.25 -0.18 1.91
C GLY A 42 -17.78 1.06 2.64
N ALA A 43 -17.99 0.93 3.95
CA ALA A 43 -18.54 1.99 4.81
C ALA A 43 -17.74 3.32 4.78
N ASN A 44 -16.45 3.26 4.42
CA ASN A 44 -15.57 4.43 4.25
C ASN A 44 -15.06 4.58 2.81
N GLY A 45 -15.66 3.84 1.84
CA GLY A 45 -15.25 3.80 0.45
C GLY A 45 -16.03 4.79 -0.42
N ALA A 46 -15.33 5.42 -1.37
CA ALA A 46 -15.95 6.17 -2.46
C ALA A 46 -15.08 6.01 -3.72
N VAL A 47 -15.70 6.00 -4.90
CA VAL A 47 -15.00 5.84 -6.17
C VAL A 47 -15.66 6.68 -7.27
N SER A 48 -14.82 7.24 -8.13
CA SER A 48 -15.24 7.93 -9.35
C SER A 48 -14.81 7.10 -10.56
N ILE A 49 -15.77 6.79 -11.45
CA ILE A 49 -15.58 5.93 -12.61
C ILE A 49 -15.88 6.75 -13.87
N THR A 50 -14.98 6.78 -14.82
CA THR A 50 -15.22 7.34 -16.15
C THR A 50 -15.80 6.27 -17.06
N LEU A 51 -17.01 6.49 -17.54
CA LEU A 51 -17.72 5.58 -18.45
C LEU A 51 -17.25 5.75 -19.91
N PRO A 52 -17.49 4.79 -20.81
CA PRO A 52 -17.07 4.87 -22.21
C PRO A 52 -17.67 6.05 -22.99
N ASP A 53 -18.80 6.61 -22.53
CA ASP A 53 -19.46 7.79 -23.11
C ASP A 53 -18.84 9.12 -22.62
N GLY A 54 -17.78 9.04 -21.79
CA GLY A 54 -17.07 10.19 -21.22
C GLY A 54 -17.72 10.79 -19.98
N LYS A 55 -18.85 10.27 -19.51
CA LYS A 55 -19.47 10.69 -18.27
C LYS A 55 -18.74 10.10 -17.06
N THR A 56 -18.87 10.77 -15.93
CA THR A 56 -18.33 10.30 -14.66
C THR A 56 -19.48 9.78 -13.79
N LEU A 57 -19.29 8.60 -13.23
CA LEU A 57 -20.18 7.99 -12.23
C LEU A 57 -19.45 8.00 -10.88
N ASP A 58 -20.06 8.63 -9.90
CA ASP A 58 -19.53 8.69 -8.55
C ASP A 58 -20.35 7.78 -7.62
N LEU A 59 -19.68 6.85 -6.94
CA LEU A 59 -20.27 5.96 -5.96
C LEU A 59 -19.79 6.35 -4.56
N GLY A 60 -20.73 6.63 -3.65
CA GLY A 60 -20.47 6.90 -2.25
C GLY A 60 -20.30 5.63 -1.43
N ARG A 61 -20.43 5.76 -0.11
CA ARG A 61 -20.30 4.67 0.87
C ARG A 61 -21.36 3.60 0.68
N ASP A 62 -21.00 2.33 0.93
CA ASP A 62 -21.90 1.17 0.89
C ASP A 62 -22.72 1.05 -0.41
N SER A 63 -22.11 1.46 -1.53
CA SER A 63 -22.73 1.45 -2.85
C SER A 63 -22.24 0.28 -3.68
N ARG A 64 -23.09 -0.17 -4.63
CA ARG A 64 -22.77 -1.21 -5.63
C ARG A 64 -23.14 -0.75 -7.02
N TRP A 65 -22.32 -1.10 -7.99
CA TRP A 65 -22.58 -0.79 -9.40
C TRP A 65 -22.05 -1.88 -10.34
N SER A 66 -22.87 -2.27 -11.29
CA SER A 66 -22.52 -3.17 -12.40
C SER A 66 -23.38 -2.85 -13.64
N ASP A 67 -22.92 -3.21 -14.81
CA ASP A 67 -23.68 -3.03 -16.07
C ASP A 67 -24.94 -3.88 -16.17
N VAL A 68 -25.02 -4.95 -15.37
CA VAL A 68 -26.18 -5.87 -15.35
C VAL A 68 -27.29 -5.36 -14.41
N SER A 69 -27.01 -4.41 -13.51
CA SER A 69 -27.98 -3.90 -12.53
C SER A 69 -28.89 -2.77 -13.08
N SER A 70 -28.76 -2.38 -14.33
CA SER A 70 -29.52 -1.27 -14.92
C SER A 70 -31.03 -1.52 -15.08
N ALA A 71 -31.54 -2.68 -14.65
CA ALA A 71 -32.97 -3.01 -14.79
C ALA A 71 -33.79 -2.93 -13.48
N SER A 72 -33.19 -2.60 -12.31
CA SER A 72 -33.91 -2.58 -11.03
C SER A 72 -33.63 -1.40 -10.09
N SER A 73 -32.94 -0.35 -10.55
CA SER A 73 -32.61 0.81 -9.70
C SER A 73 -33.24 2.11 -10.21
N GLN A 74 -34.58 2.13 -10.31
CA GLN A 74 -35.36 3.36 -10.57
C GLN A 74 -35.73 4.09 -9.27
N LYS A 75 -34.85 4.11 -8.24
CA LYS A 75 -35.10 4.83 -6.99
C LYS A 75 -34.03 5.84 -6.57
N ASN A 76 -32.95 6.03 -7.32
CA ASN A 76 -31.92 7.01 -7.00
C ASN A 76 -31.66 8.07 -8.07
N ALA A 77 -32.55 8.23 -9.05
CA ALA A 77 -32.46 9.30 -10.05
C ALA A 77 -32.94 10.67 -9.53
N ASP A 78 -33.68 10.70 -8.41
CA ASP A 78 -34.18 11.97 -7.85
C ASP A 78 -33.14 12.72 -6.99
N VAL A 79 -32.16 12.01 -6.39
CA VAL A 79 -31.18 12.65 -5.49
C VAL A 79 -30.12 13.47 -6.25
N THR A 80 -29.80 13.12 -7.49
CA THR A 80 -28.81 13.88 -8.29
C THR A 80 -29.37 15.19 -8.84
N ASN A 81 -30.68 15.25 -9.08
CA ASN A 81 -31.36 16.48 -9.49
C ASN A 81 -31.50 17.48 -8.33
N ASP A 82 -31.69 16.97 -7.10
CA ASP A 82 -31.81 17.81 -5.92
C ASP A 82 -30.48 18.47 -5.52
N VAL A 83 -29.35 17.76 -5.65
CA VAL A 83 -28.02 18.31 -5.35
C VAL A 83 -27.61 19.38 -6.35
N ALA A 84 -27.89 19.20 -7.63
CA ALA A 84 -27.62 20.20 -8.66
C ALA A 84 -28.48 21.45 -8.49
N ALA A 85 -29.75 21.29 -8.12
CA ALA A 85 -30.68 22.39 -7.83
C ALA A 85 -30.25 23.18 -6.58
N ILE A 86 -29.72 22.51 -5.57
CA ILE A 86 -29.18 23.16 -4.35
C ILE A 86 -27.91 23.94 -4.67
N GLN A 87 -27.01 23.39 -5.48
CA GLN A 87 -25.79 24.07 -5.89
C GLN A 87 -26.06 25.30 -6.74
N ASP A 88 -27.06 25.26 -7.63
CA ASP A 88 -27.50 26.41 -8.41
C ASP A 88 -28.18 27.49 -7.55
N ALA A 89 -28.96 27.07 -6.56
CA ALA A 89 -29.58 27.99 -5.61
C ALA A 89 -28.54 28.73 -4.75
N ILE A 90 -27.50 28.03 -4.26
CA ILE A 90 -26.38 28.60 -3.51
C ILE A 90 -25.57 29.55 -4.41
N ALA A 91 -25.32 29.20 -5.66
CA ALA A 91 -24.61 30.07 -6.61
C ALA A 91 -25.36 31.36 -6.94
N GLN A 92 -26.69 31.35 -6.82
CA GLN A 92 -27.55 32.51 -7.02
C GLN A 92 -27.85 33.29 -5.73
N GLY A 93 -27.24 32.90 -4.57
CA GLY A 93 -27.36 33.63 -3.30
C GLY A 93 -28.66 33.36 -2.53
N ALA A 94 -29.37 32.29 -2.84
CA ALA A 94 -30.56 31.87 -2.09
C ALA A 94 -30.18 31.07 -0.84
N ASP A 95 -30.96 31.21 0.24
CA ASP A 95 -30.79 30.45 1.48
C ASP A 95 -31.21 28.99 1.26
N PRO A 96 -30.31 28.00 1.38
CA PRO A 96 -30.60 26.62 1.11
C PRO A 96 -31.63 25.97 2.07
N THR A 97 -31.88 26.58 3.23
CA THR A 97 -32.88 26.10 4.20
C THR A 97 -34.32 26.39 3.81
N GLN A 98 -34.53 27.25 2.80
CA GLN A 98 -35.86 27.61 2.27
C GLN A 98 -36.27 26.78 1.04
N VAL A 99 -35.35 25.99 0.48
CA VAL A 99 -35.55 25.26 -0.79
C VAL A 99 -35.79 23.76 -0.55
N LEU A 100 -35.57 23.28 0.66
CA LEU A 100 -35.75 21.87 1.02
C LEU A 100 -37.00 21.65 1.83
N GLU A 101 -37.88 20.76 1.39
CA GLU A 101 -38.93 20.22 2.27
C GLU A 101 -38.26 19.40 3.40
N ALA A 102 -38.72 19.55 4.62
CA ALA A 102 -38.20 18.86 5.79
C ALA A 102 -38.34 17.33 5.59
N THR A 103 -37.24 16.64 5.39
CA THR A 103 -37.19 15.18 5.40
C THR A 103 -37.40 14.70 6.82
N ALA A 104 -38.65 14.29 7.14
CA ALA A 104 -39.00 13.62 8.38
C ALA A 104 -38.32 12.25 8.43
N ALA A 105 -37.28 12.11 9.24
CA ALA A 105 -36.84 10.82 9.73
C ALA A 105 -37.84 10.38 10.82
N GLY A 106 -38.91 9.72 10.41
CA GLY A 106 -39.93 9.16 11.28
C GLY A 106 -40.47 7.88 10.67
N ASN A 107 -40.26 6.80 11.38
CA ASN A 107 -40.74 5.46 11.08
C ASN A 107 -42.29 5.44 11.05
N ASP A 108 -42.88 5.28 9.86
CA ASP A 108 -44.31 4.99 9.72
C ASP A 108 -44.58 3.54 10.07
N ASN A 109 -45.16 3.34 11.26
CA ASN A 109 -45.84 2.10 11.58
C ASN A 109 -47.32 2.43 11.84
N THR A 110 -48.17 2.24 10.82
CA THR A 110 -49.62 2.25 10.94
C THR A 110 -50.09 0.98 11.61
N GLY A 111 -50.67 1.09 12.82
CA GLY A 111 -51.27 -0.01 13.56
C GLY A 111 -52.15 0.54 14.69
N GLU A 112 -53.40 0.53 14.42
CA GLU A 112 -54.66 0.57 15.19
C GLU A 112 -54.65 0.76 16.72
N ALA A 113 -55.65 1.52 17.15
CA ALA A 113 -56.00 2.03 18.46
C ALA A 113 -55.99 1.03 19.63
N GLY A 114 -55.52 1.48 20.80
CA GLY A 114 -55.70 0.88 22.10
C GLY A 114 -55.40 1.88 23.21
N ASP A 115 -56.48 2.29 23.89
CA ASP A 115 -56.61 3.16 25.05
C ASP A 115 -55.66 2.83 26.21
N GLY A 116 -55.08 3.86 26.87
CA GLY A 116 -54.63 3.73 28.27
C GLY A 116 -53.31 4.37 28.67
N GLY A 117 -53.36 5.55 29.29
CA GLY A 117 -52.50 5.87 30.43
C GLY A 117 -51.21 6.61 30.24
N GLY A 118 -51.25 7.87 30.45
CA GLY A 118 -50.36 8.82 31.08
C GLY A 118 -48.84 8.61 31.15
N GLY A 119 -48.10 9.54 30.58
CA GLY A 119 -46.68 9.72 30.86
C GLY A 119 -46.12 10.92 30.09
N HIS A 120 -46.14 12.07 30.71
CA HIS A 120 -45.53 13.28 30.17
C HIS A 120 -44.01 13.16 30.19
N PHE A 121 -43.38 13.20 29.03
CA PHE A 121 -41.97 13.58 28.92
C PHE A 121 -41.88 14.96 28.22
N ASN A 122 -41.49 15.95 29.00
CA ASN A 122 -41.10 17.26 28.45
C ASN A 122 -39.76 17.13 27.76
N SER A 123 -39.73 17.26 26.45
CA SER A 123 -38.52 17.56 25.71
C SER A 123 -38.35 19.04 25.59
N THR A 124 -37.37 19.59 26.29
CA THR A 124 -36.99 21.01 26.18
C THR A 124 -36.00 21.12 25.03
N VAL A 125 -36.41 21.75 23.92
CA VAL A 125 -35.49 22.20 22.87
C VAL A 125 -34.99 23.58 23.28
N VAL A 126 -33.69 23.68 23.59
CA VAL A 126 -33.03 24.96 23.82
C VAL A 126 -32.45 25.45 22.48
N LEU A 127 -33.11 26.41 21.87
CA LEU A 127 -32.53 27.22 20.81
C LEU A 127 -31.97 28.50 21.45
N GLY A 128 -30.66 28.51 21.67
CA GLY A 128 -29.95 29.71 22.05
C GLY A 128 -29.46 30.45 20.83
N LEU A 129 -30.04 31.61 20.53
CA LEU A 129 -29.33 32.74 19.90
C LEU A 129 -30.30 33.94 19.81
N THR A 130 -30.27 34.76 20.81
CA THR A 130 -30.35 36.26 20.77
C THR A 130 -30.58 36.73 22.21
N GLY A 131 -29.74 37.64 22.65
CA GLY A 131 -29.73 38.07 24.03
C GLY A 131 -30.88 39.02 24.38
N ASP A 132 -32.06 38.49 24.63
CA ASP A 132 -33.12 39.19 25.33
C ASP A 132 -33.74 38.22 26.35
N VAL A 133 -33.64 38.61 27.61
CA VAL A 133 -34.21 37.87 28.74
C VAL A 133 -35.73 38.09 28.73
N VAL A 134 -36.49 37.08 28.34
CA VAL A 134 -37.94 37.05 28.54
C VAL A 134 -38.22 36.27 29.80
N THR A 135 -38.52 36.96 30.88
CA THR A 135 -39.09 36.40 32.12
C THR A 135 -40.56 36.03 31.89
N ALA A 136 -40.87 34.76 31.85
CA ALA A 136 -42.23 34.30 31.90
C ALA A 136 -42.69 34.22 33.36
N PRO A 137 -43.84 34.85 33.76
CA PRO A 137 -44.37 34.75 35.08
C PRO A 137 -45.09 33.40 35.22
N ILE A 138 -44.56 32.50 36.01
CA ILE A 138 -45.28 31.32 36.47
C ILE A 138 -45.98 31.71 37.75
N GLY A 139 -47.24 32.15 37.63
CA GLY A 139 -48.12 32.35 38.75
C GLY A 139 -48.95 31.09 39.02
N TYR A 140 -48.68 30.44 40.11
CA TYR A 140 -49.69 29.56 40.72
C TYR A 140 -50.42 30.35 41.78
N ASP A 141 -51.72 30.64 41.54
CA ASP A 141 -52.62 31.13 42.57
C ASP A 141 -52.87 30.04 43.64
N THR A 142 -52.19 30.17 44.75
CA THR A 142 -52.63 29.49 45.98
C THR A 142 -53.50 30.47 46.73
N ALA A 143 -54.80 30.22 46.77
CA ALA A 143 -55.72 30.92 47.61
C ALA A 143 -55.29 30.80 49.08
N GLY A 144 -54.74 31.88 49.61
CA GLY A 144 -54.28 31.95 50.99
C GLY A 144 -55.44 31.94 51.95
N ILE A 145 -55.34 31.09 52.96
CA ILE A 145 -56.21 31.11 54.15
C ILE A 145 -55.79 32.35 54.94
N SER A 146 -56.66 33.35 54.98
CA SER A 146 -56.50 34.53 55.83
C SER A 146 -56.87 34.19 57.27
N PHE A 147 -55.87 34.28 58.15
CA PHE A 147 -56.18 34.38 59.60
C PHE A 147 -56.40 35.87 59.90
N THR A 148 -57.64 36.24 60.21
CA THR A 148 -57.95 37.52 60.79
C THR A 148 -57.74 37.42 62.30
N ASP A 149 -56.63 38.02 62.72
CA ASP A 149 -56.46 38.33 64.13
C ASP A 149 -57.15 39.64 64.45
N ARG A 150 -58.12 39.49 65.30
CA ARG A 150 -59.03 40.63 65.68
C ARG A 150 -58.48 41.23 66.96
N ALA A 151 -57.63 42.22 66.81
CA ALA A 151 -57.34 43.07 67.97
C ALA A 151 -58.54 43.99 68.26
N SER A 152 -59.28 43.77 69.28
CA SER A 152 -60.25 44.73 69.78
C SER A 152 -59.56 45.71 70.66
N SER A 153 -59.53 46.94 70.15
CA SER A 153 -59.27 48.13 71.00
C SER A 153 -60.55 48.50 71.76
N VAL A 154 -60.48 48.52 73.00
CA VAL A 154 -61.41 49.28 73.82
C VAL A 154 -60.60 50.32 74.56
N LEU A 155 -60.82 51.57 74.19
CA LEU A 155 -60.52 52.78 75.01
C LEU A 155 -61.59 52.88 76.07
N ASP A 156 -61.24 53.05 77.30
CA ASP A 156 -61.80 54.06 78.14
C ASP A 156 -61.01 54.28 79.44
N GLY A 157 -60.61 55.45 79.69
CA GLY A 157 -60.93 56.26 80.82
C GLY A 157 -59.99 56.24 82.04
N ALA A 158 -59.16 57.27 82.06
CA ALA A 158 -58.81 58.14 83.20
C ALA A 158 -58.43 57.47 84.58
N GLY A 159 -57.26 57.81 85.03
CA GLY A 159 -57.10 58.10 86.41
C GLY A 159 -55.88 57.53 87.16
N SER A 160 -55.02 58.42 87.50
CA SER A 160 -54.16 58.49 88.70
C SER A 160 -52.92 57.57 88.81
N SER A 161 -51.85 58.30 88.91
CA SER A 161 -50.51 57.89 89.30
C SER A 161 -50.44 57.21 90.65
N THR A 162 -49.72 56.09 90.74
CA THR A 162 -48.93 55.71 91.91
C THR A 162 -47.72 54.95 91.44
N LEU A 163 -46.55 55.50 91.81
CA LEU A 163 -45.28 54.74 91.76
C LEU A 163 -45.38 53.52 92.60
N LEU A 164 -45.17 52.40 92.02
CA LEU A 164 -44.72 51.18 92.71
C LEU A 164 -43.64 50.58 91.95
N THR A 165 -42.42 50.72 92.51
CA THR A 165 -41.31 49.90 92.19
C THR A 165 -41.64 48.46 92.50
N ALA A 166 -41.82 47.66 91.47
CA ALA A 166 -41.74 46.23 91.61
C ALA A 166 -40.57 45.77 90.83
N ALA A 167 -39.58 45.38 91.54
CA ALA A 167 -38.54 44.57 90.97
C ALA A 167 -39.21 43.26 90.50
N THR A 168 -39.38 43.07 89.24
CA THR A 168 -39.61 41.73 88.69
C THR A 168 -38.28 41.20 88.28
N ASP A 169 -37.67 40.47 89.19
CA ASP A 169 -36.62 39.54 88.86
C ASP A 169 -37.25 38.44 87.97
N THR A 170 -37.24 38.68 86.66
CA THR A 170 -37.38 37.58 85.68
C THR A 170 -35.96 37.22 85.35
N THR A 171 -35.38 36.34 86.16
CA THR A 171 -34.14 35.65 85.76
C THR A 171 -34.42 34.97 84.41
N ASP A 172 -34.01 35.55 83.37
CA ASP A 172 -33.98 34.92 82.06
C ASP A 172 -33.05 33.70 82.19
N THR A 173 -33.62 32.50 82.13
CA THR A 173 -32.91 31.25 82.23
C THR A 173 -32.80 30.55 80.88
N THR A 174 -33.23 31.24 79.84
CA THR A 174 -33.20 30.67 78.47
C THR A 174 -31.75 30.77 77.90
N PRO A 175 -31.10 29.67 77.61
CA PRO A 175 -29.76 29.70 77.00
C PRO A 175 -29.77 30.46 75.65
N PRO A 176 -28.78 31.31 75.37
CA PRO A 176 -28.62 31.85 74.03
C PRO A 176 -28.26 30.74 73.06
N SER A 177 -28.75 30.81 71.82
CA SER A 177 -28.43 29.85 70.74
C SER A 177 -27.74 30.51 69.58
N VAL A 178 -27.01 29.74 68.81
CA VAL A 178 -26.30 30.17 67.60
C VAL A 178 -26.85 29.41 66.38
N THR A 179 -27.09 30.16 65.32
CA THR A 179 -27.31 29.61 63.95
C THR A 179 -26.05 29.83 63.15
N ILE A 180 -25.52 28.73 62.59
CA ILE A 180 -24.35 28.74 61.73
C ILE A 180 -24.86 28.61 60.28
N THR A 181 -24.32 29.43 59.38
CA THR A 181 -24.60 29.34 57.93
C THR A 181 -23.27 29.38 57.19
N ILE A 182 -22.99 28.38 56.37
CA ILE A 182 -21.84 28.35 55.46
C ILE A 182 -22.32 28.86 54.10
N ASN A 183 -21.77 29.97 53.63
CA ASN A 183 -22.11 30.61 52.38
C ASN A 183 -21.27 30.02 51.21
N SER A 184 -21.79 30.07 49.98
CA SER A 184 -21.11 29.58 48.75
C SER A 184 -19.80 30.28 48.42
N ASP A 185 -19.55 31.45 48.99
CA ASP A 185 -18.30 32.26 48.83
C ASP A 185 -17.21 31.86 49.86
N GLY A 186 -17.47 30.85 50.69
CA GLY A 186 -16.52 30.41 51.74
C GLY A 186 -16.62 31.22 53.03
N THR A 187 -17.54 32.19 53.14
CA THR A 187 -17.80 32.88 54.40
C THR A 187 -18.73 32.06 55.30
N ILE A 188 -18.49 32.14 56.61
CA ILE A 188 -19.35 31.57 57.62
C ILE A 188 -20.03 32.70 58.35
N SER A 189 -21.32 32.64 58.55
CA SER A 189 -22.12 33.56 59.33
C SER A 189 -22.55 32.87 60.62
N PHE A 190 -22.23 33.45 61.77
CA PHE A 190 -22.74 33.05 63.09
C PHE A 190 -23.74 34.09 63.53
N VAL A 191 -24.95 33.68 63.79
CA VAL A 191 -26.04 34.55 64.24
C VAL A 191 -26.50 34.07 65.61
N PHE A 192 -26.20 34.84 66.65
CA PHE A 192 -26.59 34.53 68.01
C PHE A 192 -27.95 35.17 68.35
N THR A 193 -28.73 34.51 69.20
CA THR A 193 -30.01 35.07 69.68
C THR A 193 -29.78 36.24 70.67
N ARG A 194 -28.58 36.35 71.26
CA ARG A 194 -28.07 37.42 72.10
C ARG A 194 -26.58 37.61 71.90
N PRO A 195 -26.02 38.81 72.17
CA PRO A 195 -24.60 39.03 72.05
C PRO A 195 -23.78 38.03 72.88
N PRO A 196 -22.88 37.25 72.26
CA PRO A 196 -22.06 36.28 72.97
C PRO A 196 -20.97 36.99 73.76
N VAL A 197 -20.64 36.45 74.93
CA VAL A 197 -19.52 36.89 75.78
C VAL A 197 -18.51 35.74 75.79
N GLY A 198 -17.23 36.08 75.50
CA GLY A 198 -16.14 35.11 75.47
C GLY A 198 -16.04 34.27 74.21
N PHE A 199 -16.82 34.58 73.15
CA PHE A 199 -16.78 33.84 71.88
C PHE A 199 -15.52 34.23 71.07
N ASP A 200 -14.68 33.24 70.79
CA ASP A 200 -13.49 33.38 69.95
C ASP A 200 -13.24 32.17 69.06
N LEU A 201 -12.11 32.15 68.31
CA LEU A 201 -11.78 31.07 67.37
C LEU A 201 -11.64 29.70 68.07
N SER A 202 -11.33 29.64 69.37
CA SER A 202 -11.15 28.38 70.11
C SER A 202 -12.50 27.70 70.41
N ASP A 203 -13.60 28.42 70.33
CA ASP A 203 -14.95 27.91 70.49
C ASP A 203 -15.51 27.23 69.26
N VAL A 204 -14.85 27.42 68.09
CA VAL A 204 -15.27 26.86 66.82
C VAL A 204 -14.43 25.66 66.44
N THR A 205 -15.07 24.52 66.29
CA THR A 205 -14.43 23.30 65.80
C THR A 205 -14.74 23.12 64.33
N VAL A 206 -13.71 22.90 63.51
CA VAL A 206 -13.87 22.60 62.08
C VAL A 206 -13.29 21.24 61.77
N THR A 207 -14.05 20.39 61.12
CA THR A 207 -13.59 19.10 60.64
C THR A 207 -13.35 19.17 59.14
N ASN A 208 -12.20 18.63 58.64
CA ASN A 208 -11.80 18.62 57.22
C ASN A 208 -11.58 20.05 56.63
N GLY A 209 -11.15 20.99 57.46
CA GLY A 209 -10.85 22.36 57.04
C GLY A 209 -10.28 23.19 58.18
N SER A 210 -10.18 24.47 57.95
CA SER A 210 -9.73 25.47 58.92
C SER A 210 -10.58 26.74 58.80
N ILE A 211 -10.66 27.49 59.89
CA ILE A 211 -11.37 28.78 59.95
C ILE A 211 -10.39 29.87 60.33
N THR A 212 -10.56 31.04 59.69
CA THR A 212 -9.76 32.26 59.93
C THR A 212 -10.66 33.49 59.91
N ASN A 213 -10.08 34.63 60.31
CA ASN A 213 -10.75 35.94 60.20
C ASN A 213 -12.11 36.03 60.93
N LEU A 214 -12.20 35.46 62.16
CA LEU A 214 -13.41 35.61 62.95
C LEU A 214 -13.55 37.08 63.39
N VAL A 215 -14.60 37.75 62.90
CA VAL A 215 -14.88 39.17 63.12
C VAL A 215 -16.31 39.38 63.49
N GLN A 216 -16.58 40.20 64.53
CA GLN A 216 -17.91 40.67 64.91
C GLN A 216 -18.36 41.75 63.97
N ASP A 217 -19.65 41.78 63.62
CA ASP A 217 -20.26 42.87 62.89
C ASP A 217 -20.25 44.15 63.74
N PRO A 218 -19.63 45.26 63.30
CA PRO A 218 -19.57 46.49 64.09
C PRO A 218 -20.93 47.13 64.35
N ASN A 219 -21.98 46.77 63.60
CA ASN A 219 -23.32 47.32 63.74
C ASN A 219 -24.30 46.36 64.43
N ASP A 220 -23.92 45.04 64.55
CA ASP A 220 -24.77 44.02 65.20
C ASP A 220 -23.89 43.04 66.00
N SER A 221 -23.83 43.24 67.29
CA SER A 221 -23.02 42.43 68.18
C SER A 221 -23.47 40.94 68.29
N THR A 222 -24.61 40.59 67.70
CA THR A 222 -25.11 39.20 67.61
C THR A 222 -24.57 38.50 66.38
N ARG A 223 -23.96 39.20 65.44
CA ARG A 223 -23.47 38.65 64.19
C ARG A 223 -21.96 38.60 64.14
N TRP A 224 -21.45 37.49 63.72
CA TRP A 224 -20.04 37.22 63.48
C TRP A 224 -19.85 36.59 62.13
N THR A 225 -18.72 36.84 61.48
CA THR A 225 -18.36 36.23 60.23
C THR A 225 -16.95 35.66 60.33
N ALA A 226 -16.68 34.62 59.58
CA ALA A 226 -15.35 34.03 59.45
C ALA A 226 -15.14 33.50 58.00
N THR A 227 -13.90 33.15 57.70
CA THR A 227 -13.53 32.54 56.39
C THR A 227 -13.25 31.05 56.61
N LEU A 228 -14.00 30.17 55.92
CA LEU A 228 -13.76 28.73 55.85
C LEU A 228 -12.74 28.43 54.72
N THR A 229 -11.70 27.66 55.05
CA THR A 229 -10.80 27.07 54.08
C THR A 229 -10.88 25.55 54.21
N PRO A 230 -11.50 24.87 53.23
CA PRO A 230 -11.52 23.42 53.18
C PRO A 230 -10.11 22.80 53.17
N ALA A 231 -9.94 21.57 53.60
CA ALA A 231 -8.69 20.84 53.47
C ALA A 231 -8.37 20.65 51.98
N ALA A 232 -7.08 20.75 51.63
CA ALA A 232 -6.63 20.48 50.26
C ALA A 232 -6.69 18.95 49.96
N ASN A 233 -6.92 18.60 48.72
CA ASN A 233 -7.03 17.21 48.23
C ASN A 233 -8.08 16.41 49.02
N PHE A 234 -9.24 16.98 49.26
CA PHE A 234 -10.30 16.43 50.05
C PHE A 234 -11.63 16.48 49.29
N GLU A 235 -12.38 15.38 49.32
CA GLU A 235 -13.76 15.28 48.84
C GLU A 235 -14.61 14.79 49.99
N GLY A 236 -15.67 15.52 50.34
CA GLY A 236 -16.57 15.11 51.40
C GLY A 236 -17.17 16.28 52.18
N GLU A 237 -17.63 16.00 53.38
CA GLU A 237 -18.31 16.95 54.26
C GLU A 237 -17.31 17.73 55.13
N VAL A 238 -17.31 19.05 55.03
CA VAL A 238 -16.67 19.98 55.98
C VAL A 238 -17.73 20.42 56.96
N ARG A 239 -17.46 20.23 58.25
CA ARG A 239 -18.39 20.57 59.34
C ARG A 239 -17.80 21.65 60.22
N VAL A 240 -18.61 22.66 60.46
CA VAL A 240 -18.34 23.73 61.44
C VAL A 240 -19.28 23.55 62.62
N SER A 241 -18.77 23.54 63.82
CA SER A 241 -19.56 23.36 65.05
C SER A 241 -19.06 24.19 66.21
N ILE A 242 -20.00 24.62 67.03
CA ILE A 242 -19.77 25.28 68.31
C ILE A 242 -20.37 24.39 69.39
N PRO A 243 -19.57 23.86 70.34
CA PRO A 243 -20.08 23.05 71.43
C PRO A 243 -20.98 23.80 72.40
N ASP A 244 -21.87 23.07 73.06
CA ASP A 244 -22.67 23.65 74.16
C ASP A 244 -21.77 24.24 75.26
N GLY A 245 -22.05 25.43 75.71
CA GLY A 245 -21.31 26.08 76.82
C GLY A 245 -20.03 26.74 76.44
N SER A 246 -19.65 26.80 75.14
CA SER A 246 -18.42 27.48 74.67
C SER A 246 -18.51 28.99 74.83
N TYR A 247 -19.67 29.55 74.95
CA TYR A 247 -19.90 31.01 75.14
C TYR A 247 -21.04 31.21 76.14
N THR A 248 -21.16 32.42 76.66
CA THR A 248 -22.24 32.80 77.55
C THR A 248 -22.96 34.05 77.04
N ASP A 249 -24.11 34.39 77.57
CA ASP A 249 -24.67 35.73 77.38
C ASP A 249 -24.15 36.72 78.46
N ALA A 250 -24.61 37.96 78.41
CA ALA A 250 -24.26 38.98 79.40
C ALA A 250 -24.70 38.67 80.84
N ALA A 251 -25.65 37.75 81.02
CA ALA A 251 -26.10 37.26 82.33
C ALA A 251 -25.28 36.03 82.81
N GLY A 252 -24.33 35.54 82.02
CA GLY A 252 -23.50 34.39 82.32
C GLY A 252 -24.15 33.04 82.06
N ILE A 253 -25.28 33.02 81.33
CA ILE A 253 -25.97 31.79 80.96
C ILE A 253 -25.22 31.11 79.83
N PRO A 254 -24.80 29.85 79.97
CA PRO A 254 -24.13 29.10 78.93
C PRO A 254 -25.00 28.94 77.68
N GLY A 255 -24.39 29.22 76.48
CA GLY A 255 -25.07 29.10 75.19
C GLY A 255 -25.22 27.67 74.72
N THR A 256 -26.27 27.40 73.97
CA THR A 256 -26.39 26.17 73.21
C THR A 256 -25.59 26.25 71.92
N GLY A 257 -24.82 25.22 71.63
CA GLY A 257 -24.03 25.13 70.40
C GLY A 257 -24.88 24.94 69.15
N GLY A 258 -24.20 24.88 68.06
CA GLY A 258 -24.79 24.61 66.74
C GLY A 258 -23.81 23.93 65.83
N SER A 259 -24.26 23.35 64.76
CA SER A 259 -23.38 22.80 63.72
C SER A 259 -24.03 22.95 62.34
N GLU A 260 -23.18 23.19 61.34
CA GLU A 260 -23.55 23.23 59.92
C GLU A 260 -22.51 22.48 59.12
N ALA A 261 -22.88 21.91 57.98
CA ALA A 261 -21.98 21.14 57.14
C ALA A 261 -22.23 21.47 55.67
N VAL A 262 -21.17 21.43 54.89
CA VAL A 262 -21.18 21.62 53.43
C VAL A 262 -20.34 20.54 52.79
N THR A 263 -20.82 19.97 51.68
CA THR A 263 -20.03 19.07 50.85
C THR A 263 -19.10 19.91 49.96
N VAL A 264 -17.83 19.62 50.02
CA VAL A 264 -16.80 20.26 49.23
C VAL A 264 -15.97 19.22 48.48
N ASP A 265 -15.44 19.62 47.36
CA ASP A 265 -14.50 18.83 46.58
C ASP A 265 -13.32 19.71 46.17
N THR A 266 -12.17 19.47 46.75
CA THR A 266 -10.88 20.10 46.45
C THR A 266 -9.87 19.07 45.99
N LEU A 267 -10.33 17.80 45.72
CA LEU A 267 -9.49 16.71 45.23
C LEU A 267 -9.33 16.84 43.71
N PRO A 268 -8.12 17.15 43.21
CA PRO A 268 -7.93 17.23 41.76
C PRO A 268 -8.13 15.87 41.10
N PRO A 269 -8.70 15.81 39.90
CA PRO A 269 -8.82 14.58 39.12
C PRO A 269 -7.44 14.03 38.77
N VAL A 270 -7.32 12.73 38.57
CA VAL A 270 -6.09 12.07 38.09
C VAL A 270 -6.12 12.00 36.57
N ALA A 271 -5.00 12.33 35.92
CA ALA A 271 -4.90 12.31 34.46
C ALA A 271 -3.69 11.50 34.00
N SER A 272 -3.83 10.86 32.85
CA SER A 272 -2.71 10.22 32.14
C SER A 272 -2.95 10.33 30.63
N ILE A 273 -1.86 10.46 29.88
CA ILE A 273 -1.87 10.55 28.42
C ILE A 273 -0.69 9.78 27.83
N SER A 274 -0.89 9.16 26.69
CA SER A 274 0.17 8.51 25.90
C SER A 274 0.03 8.87 24.43
N ILE A 275 1.14 8.73 23.68
CA ILE A 275 1.22 8.90 22.23
C ILE A 275 1.55 7.54 21.65
N ASP A 276 0.83 7.11 20.60
CA ASP A 276 1.15 5.92 19.83
C ASP A 276 2.27 6.23 18.83
N ASP A 277 2.83 5.19 18.18
CA ASP A 277 3.79 5.38 17.09
C ASP A 277 3.21 6.30 16.01
N VAL A 278 4.03 7.25 15.53
CA VAL A 278 3.58 8.30 14.60
C VAL A 278 3.19 7.73 13.24
N THR A 279 3.89 6.68 12.82
CA THR A 279 3.62 5.85 11.65
C THR A 279 3.71 4.38 12.05
N SER A 280 3.42 3.45 11.15
CA SER A 280 3.43 2.01 11.45
C SER A 280 4.81 1.46 11.87
N ASP A 281 5.88 2.13 11.46
CA ASP A 281 7.28 1.79 11.79
C ASP A 281 7.95 2.85 12.68
N ASN A 282 7.18 3.84 13.10
CA ASN A 282 7.63 4.99 13.91
C ASN A 282 8.77 5.79 13.24
N VAL A 283 8.79 5.84 11.90
CA VAL A 283 9.75 6.64 11.11
C VAL A 283 9.01 7.46 10.07
N ILE A 284 9.33 8.72 9.94
CA ILE A 284 8.80 9.58 8.87
C ILE A 284 9.71 9.47 7.65
N ASN A 285 9.20 8.87 6.58
CA ASN A 285 9.90 8.75 5.30
C ASN A 285 9.53 9.89 4.33
N ALA A 286 10.16 9.92 3.14
CA ALA A 286 9.93 10.95 2.13
C ALA A 286 8.47 11.05 1.64
N SER A 287 7.78 9.92 1.52
CA SER A 287 6.37 9.89 1.11
C SER A 287 5.47 10.46 2.19
N GLU A 288 5.68 10.07 3.43
CA GLU A 288 4.91 10.49 4.61
C GLU A 288 5.16 11.96 4.94
N SER A 289 6.39 12.45 4.72
CA SER A 289 6.72 13.86 4.91
C SER A 289 5.89 14.80 4.04
N GLY A 290 5.40 14.32 2.90
CA GLY A 290 4.50 15.07 2.00
C GLY A 290 3.02 14.97 2.34
N GLN A 291 2.64 14.20 3.37
CA GLN A 291 1.25 13.92 3.72
C GLN A 291 0.85 14.57 5.04
N THR A 292 -0.42 14.47 5.39
CA THR A 292 -0.92 14.76 6.72
C THR A 292 -1.02 13.45 7.50
N ILE A 293 -0.35 13.38 8.64
CA ILE A 293 -0.28 12.20 9.50
C ILE A 293 -1.25 12.37 10.66
N ALA A 294 -2.10 11.38 10.88
CA ALA A 294 -2.96 11.33 12.05
C ALA A 294 -2.16 10.79 13.24
N VAL A 295 -1.71 11.68 14.10
CA VAL A 295 -1.10 11.31 15.37
C VAL A 295 -2.20 10.92 16.35
N THR A 296 -2.06 9.77 16.97
CA THR A 296 -3.03 9.19 17.91
C THR A 296 -2.41 8.90 19.27
N GLY A 297 -3.26 8.66 20.23
CA GLY A 297 -2.84 8.23 21.54
C GLY A 297 -4.02 7.92 22.45
N LYS A 298 -3.69 7.60 23.70
CA LYS A 298 -4.66 7.17 24.69
C LYS A 298 -4.62 8.07 25.91
N VAL A 299 -5.73 8.11 26.61
CA VAL A 299 -5.87 8.74 27.92
C VAL A 299 -6.49 7.75 28.89
N ASP A 300 -6.26 7.97 30.18
CA ASP A 300 -6.78 7.09 31.23
C ASP A 300 -7.06 7.89 32.52
N ASN A 301 -7.56 7.21 33.54
CA ASN A 301 -8.00 7.73 34.82
C ASN A 301 -9.26 8.61 34.67
N ASP A 302 -9.27 9.82 35.22
CA ASP A 302 -10.44 10.70 35.24
C ASP A 302 -10.58 11.57 33.99
N VAL A 303 -9.72 11.35 32.99
CA VAL A 303 -9.83 12.02 31.69
C VAL A 303 -11.05 11.49 30.95
N LYS A 304 -11.82 12.39 30.34
CA LYS A 304 -13.11 12.07 29.71
C LYS A 304 -13.24 12.68 28.32
N ALA A 305 -14.23 12.17 27.59
CA ALA A 305 -14.57 12.70 26.26
C ALA A 305 -14.78 14.22 26.29
N GLY A 306 -14.12 14.91 25.35
CA GLY A 306 -14.19 16.36 25.22
C GLY A 306 -13.10 17.12 25.98
N ASP A 307 -12.32 16.48 26.86
CA ASP A 307 -11.18 17.13 27.53
C ASP A 307 -10.15 17.58 26.49
N ALA A 308 -9.56 18.75 26.74
CA ALA A 308 -8.65 19.39 25.77
C ALA A 308 -7.31 18.64 25.71
N VAL A 309 -6.85 18.35 24.49
CA VAL A 309 -5.52 17.81 24.21
C VAL A 309 -4.76 18.80 23.34
N THR A 310 -3.56 19.13 23.74
CA THR A 310 -2.60 19.95 22.98
C THR A 310 -1.40 19.09 22.59
N VAL A 311 -1.12 19.02 21.31
CA VAL A 311 0.04 18.30 20.76
C VAL A 311 1.04 19.33 20.25
N THR A 312 2.31 19.15 20.59
CA THR A 312 3.40 20.07 20.21
C THR A 312 4.48 19.28 19.45
N VAL A 313 4.85 19.79 18.29
CA VAL A 313 5.94 19.26 17.46
C VAL A 313 6.88 20.43 17.14
N GLY A 314 8.09 20.42 17.71
CA GLY A 314 8.99 21.55 17.64
C GLY A 314 8.37 22.80 18.24
N THR A 315 8.09 23.82 17.42
CA THR A 315 7.43 25.08 17.84
C THR A 315 5.96 25.13 17.50
N GLU A 316 5.44 24.17 16.74
CA GLU A 316 4.06 24.15 16.27
C GLU A 316 3.15 23.43 17.28
N THR A 317 1.95 23.95 17.49
CA THR A 317 0.94 23.39 18.39
C THR A 317 -0.35 23.07 17.68
N TYR A 318 -0.92 21.91 17.99
CA TYR A 318 -2.16 21.39 17.40
C TYR A 318 -3.14 21.09 18.52
N GLN A 319 -4.36 21.61 18.40
CA GLN A 319 -5.41 21.43 19.38
C GLN A 319 -6.40 20.37 18.94
N THR A 320 -6.77 19.49 19.85
CA THR A 320 -7.83 18.50 19.67
C THR A 320 -8.52 18.23 21.02
N THR A 321 -9.40 17.28 21.05
CA THR A 321 -10.06 16.83 22.29
C THR A 321 -10.05 15.31 22.35
N VAL A 322 -10.23 14.79 23.55
CA VAL A 322 -10.47 13.35 23.77
C VAL A 322 -11.73 12.95 23.02
N ASN A 323 -11.65 11.85 22.28
CA ASN A 323 -12.71 11.30 21.46
C ASN A 323 -13.94 10.90 22.30
N THR A 324 -15.06 10.64 21.64
CA THR A 324 -16.32 10.23 22.29
C THR A 324 -16.26 8.91 23.05
N ASP A 325 -15.23 8.09 22.80
CA ASP A 325 -14.96 6.86 23.55
C ASP A 325 -14.40 7.12 24.96
N GLY A 326 -13.97 8.35 25.24
CA GLY A 326 -13.33 8.75 26.49
C GLY A 326 -11.96 8.14 26.76
N LYS A 327 -11.34 7.51 25.76
CA LYS A 327 -10.09 6.73 25.91
C LYS A 327 -9.01 7.07 24.92
N THR A 328 -9.37 7.62 23.78
CA THR A 328 -8.44 7.93 22.69
C THR A 328 -8.52 9.39 22.27
N TRP A 329 -7.48 9.84 21.64
CA TRP A 329 -7.42 11.15 20.98
C TRP A 329 -6.71 11.06 19.64
N SER A 330 -6.95 12.00 18.77
CA SER A 330 -6.34 12.07 17.45
C SER A 330 -6.21 13.51 16.99
N VAL A 331 -5.10 13.82 16.33
CA VAL A 331 -4.88 15.13 15.69
C VAL A 331 -4.10 14.96 14.40
N ASN A 332 -4.42 15.75 13.40
CA ASN A 332 -3.72 15.76 12.12
C ASN A 332 -2.53 16.72 12.17
N VAL A 333 -1.33 16.19 11.91
CA VAL A 333 -0.07 16.95 11.86
C VAL A 333 0.51 16.85 10.45
N PRO A 334 0.92 17.97 9.81
CA PRO A 334 1.61 17.91 8.52
C PRO A 334 2.91 17.09 8.62
N GLY A 335 3.11 16.16 7.69
CA GLY A 335 4.33 15.33 7.66
C GLY A 335 5.60 16.16 7.50
N THR A 336 5.52 17.34 6.85
CA THR A 336 6.65 18.28 6.76
C THR A 336 7.12 18.79 8.12
N VAL A 337 6.19 18.98 9.07
CA VAL A 337 6.50 19.38 10.43
C VAL A 337 7.13 18.23 11.19
N LEU A 338 6.58 17.03 11.06
CA LEU A 338 7.16 15.82 11.65
C LEU A 338 8.56 15.52 11.08
N ALA A 339 8.76 15.68 9.77
CA ALA A 339 10.06 15.47 9.13
C ALA A 339 11.15 16.49 9.56
N ALA A 340 10.74 17.64 10.04
CA ALA A 340 11.66 18.66 10.57
C ALA A 340 12.03 18.46 12.04
N ASN A 341 11.40 17.51 12.73
CA ASN A 341 11.58 17.23 14.16
C ASN A 341 11.81 15.72 14.36
N ALA A 342 12.03 15.29 15.57
CA ALA A 342 12.25 13.88 15.90
C ALA A 342 11.55 13.48 17.21
N ASP A 343 10.79 14.39 17.79
CA ASP A 343 10.00 14.19 18.99
C ASP A 343 8.69 14.95 18.92
N ILE A 344 7.71 14.45 19.64
CA ILE A 344 6.38 15.01 19.78
C ILE A 344 5.96 14.92 21.23
N SER A 345 5.29 15.94 21.74
CA SER A 345 4.72 15.95 23.08
C SER A 345 3.21 16.17 23.02
N ALA A 346 2.52 15.64 24.00
CA ALA A 346 1.08 15.83 24.15
C ALA A 346 0.75 16.13 25.61
N THR A 347 -0.20 17.03 25.79
CA THR A 347 -0.72 17.44 27.09
C THR A 347 -2.23 17.28 27.09
N VAL A 348 -2.80 16.68 28.12
CA VAL A 348 -4.24 16.65 28.35
C VAL A 348 -4.58 17.44 29.61
N THR A 349 -5.67 18.18 29.56
CA THR A 349 -6.22 18.89 30.72
C THR A 349 -7.62 18.37 30.99
N THR A 350 -7.81 17.83 32.21
CA THR A 350 -9.12 17.39 32.68
C THR A 350 -9.62 18.22 33.83
N ARG A 351 -10.94 18.31 33.96
CA ARG A 351 -11.62 19.05 35.01
C ARG A 351 -12.74 18.18 35.59
N ASP A 352 -12.83 18.08 36.92
CA ASP A 352 -13.94 17.45 37.59
C ASP A 352 -15.22 18.32 37.61
N THR A 353 -16.27 17.85 38.26
CA THR A 353 -17.55 18.57 38.39
C THR A 353 -17.49 19.72 39.36
N ALA A 354 -16.54 19.71 40.32
CA ALA A 354 -16.32 20.77 41.27
C ALA A 354 -15.48 21.91 40.70
N GLY A 355 -14.79 21.66 39.59
CA GLY A 355 -13.96 22.64 38.91
C GLY A 355 -12.46 22.48 39.17
N ASN A 356 -12.01 21.44 39.91
CA ASN A 356 -10.57 21.16 40.08
C ASN A 356 -9.97 20.72 38.74
N VAL A 357 -8.73 21.10 38.47
CA VAL A 357 -8.05 20.88 37.19
C VAL A 357 -6.77 20.13 37.38
N THR A 358 -6.53 19.14 36.51
CA THR A 358 -5.24 18.46 36.39
C THR A 358 -4.79 18.44 34.95
N THR A 359 -3.47 18.57 34.77
CA THR A 359 -2.80 18.46 33.47
C THR A 359 -1.79 17.31 33.55
N ALA A 360 -1.83 16.41 32.56
CA ALA A 360 -0.80 15.39 32.36
C ALA A 360 -0.13 15.60 31.01
N ASP A 361 1.15 15.28 30.92
CA ASP A 361 1.96 15.40 29.71
C ASP A 361 2.74 14.13 29.43
N THR A 362 3.14 13.97 28.18
CA THR A 362 3.99 12.87 27.69
C THR A 362 4.78 13.32 26.47
N SER A 363 5.84 12.61 26.15
CA SER A 363 6.59 12.79 24.91
C SER A 363 6.86 11.45 24.25
N HIS A 364 7.00 11.45 22.91
CA HIS A 364 7.30 10.28 22.12
C HIS A 364 8.33 10.64 21.04
N ALA A 365 9.42 9.87 20.98
CA ALA A 365 10.45 10.03 19.96
C ALA A 365 10.16 9.12 18.75
N TYR A 366 10.43 9.62 17.56
CA TYR A 366 10.28 8.89 16.31
C TYR A 366 11.50 9.12 15.39
N GLY A 367 11.70 8.22 14.43
CA GLY A 367 12.75 8.38 13.42
C GLY A 367 12.32 9.30 12.28
N VAL A 368 13.31 9.89 11.61
CA VAL A 368 13.11 10.64 10.37
C VAL A 368 14.17 10.20 9.37
N ASP A 369 13.75 9.66 8.25
CA ASP A 369 14.61 9.35 7.12
C ASP A 369 13.85 9.63 5.81
N THR A 370 14.11 10.78 5.23
CA THR A 370 13.51 11.24 3.97
C THR A 370 14.45 11.12 2.79
N VAL A 371 15.60 10.47 2.96
CA VAL A 371 16.60 10.28 1.92
C VAL A 371 16.34 8.97 1.20
N ALA A 372 15.93 9.06 -0.05
CA ALA A 372 15.71 7.88 -0.87
C ALA A 372 17.03 7.15 -1.16
N PRO A 373 17.04 5.80 -1.17
CA PRO A 373 18.22 5.04 -1.54
C PRO A 373 18.62 5.32 -2.99
N THR A 374 19.88 5.11 -3.33
CA THR A 374 20.38 5.21 -4.71
C THR A 374 20.31 3.85 -5.39
N ALA A 375 20.09 3.81 -6.71
CA ALA A 375 19.98 2.56 -7.46
C ALA A 375 20.64 2.66 -8.83
N SER A 376 21.21 1.55 -9.28
CA SER A 376 21.75 1.39 -10.63
C SER A 376 21.48 -0.04 -11.12
N ILE A 377 21.22 -0.19 -12.41
CA ILE A 377 21.01 -1.48 -13.07
C ILE A 377 21.64 -1.48 -14.46
N THR A 378 22.22 -2.61 -14.85
CA THR A 378 22.76 -2.86 -16.18
C THR A 378 22.22 -4.16 -16.75
N ILE A 379 22.31 -4.33 -18.07
CA ILE A 379 21.98 -5.55 -18.79
C ILE A 379 23.23 -6.00 -19.53
N ASP A 380 23.59 -7.27 -19.40
CA ASP A 380 24.67 -7.91 -20.15
C ASP A 380 24.24 -8.20 -21.59
N ASN A 381 25.18 -8.63 -22.45
CA ASN A 381 24.83 -9.17 -23.76
C ASN A 381 23.85 -10.34 -23.63
N VAL A 382 22.81 -10.34 -24.47
CA VAL A 382 21.72 -11.32 -24.42
C VAL A 382 22.22 -12.73 -24.74
N THR A 383 23.20 -12.83 -25.67
CA THR A 383 23.96 -14.02 -26.02
C THR A 383 25.46 -13.68 -26.04
N SER A 384 26.32 -14.64 -26.30
CA SER A 384 27.77 -14.42 -26.30
C SER A 384 28.25 -13.42 -27.37
N ASP A 385 27.54 -13.31 -28.49
CA ASP A 385 27.81 -12.39 -29.60
C ASP A 385 26.79 -11.24 -29.67
N ASN A 386 25.83 -11.21 -28.73
CA ASN A 386 24.74 -10.24 -28.68
C ASN A 386 23.80 -10.28 -29.90
N VAL A 387 23.67 -11.43 -30.54
CA VAL A 387 22.75 -11.66 -31.66
C VAL A 387 21.90 -12.90 -31.39
N ILE A 388 20.61 -12.85 -31.63
CA ILE A 388 19.72 -14.01 -31.55
C ILE A 388 19.67 -14.68 -32.92
N ASN A 389 20.21 -15.90 -33.02
CA ASN A 389 20.16 -16.72 -34.22
C ASN A 389 18.97 -17.71 -34.21
N ALA A 390 18.79 -18.45 -35.30
CA ALA A 390 17.68 -19.40 -35.47
C ALA A 390 17.66 -20.50 -34.40
N SER A 391 18.81 -21.00 -33.95
CA SER A 391 18.89 -22.00 -32.89
C SER A 391 18.47 -21.44 -31.53
N GLU A 392 18.96 -20.26 -31.22
CA GLU A 392 18.68 -19.55 -29.95
C GLU A 392 17.24 -19.07 -29.87
N SER A 393 16.63 -18.71 -31.02
CA SER A 393 15.21 -18.33 -31.09
C SER A 393 14.25 -19.44 -30.61
N GLY A 394 14.68 -20.71 -30.71
CA GLY A 394 13.93 -21.88 -30.24
C GLY A 394 14.19 -22.26 -28.79
N GLN A 395 15.09 -21.54 -28.09
CA GLN A 395 15.52 -21.87 -26.73
C GLN A 395 15.01 -20.84 -25.72
N THR A 396 15.25 -21.12 -24.44
CA THR A 396 15.09 -20.13 -23.36
C THR A 396 16.45 -19.51 -23.08
N ILE A 397 16.53 -18.19 -23.14
CA ILE A 397 17.74 -17.43 -22.94
C ILE A 397 17.71 -16.77 -21.56
N ALA A 398 18.77 -16.94 -20.79
CA ALA A 398 18.93 -16.21 -19.53
C ALA A 398 19.43 -14.80 -19.80
N VAL A 399 18.56 -13.83 -19.67
CA VAL A 399 18.94 -12.40 -19.68
C VAL A 399 19.47 -12.05 -18.29
N THR A 400 20.67 -11.52 -18.24
CA THR A 400 21.40 -11.22 -17.01
C THR A 400 21.85 -9.77 -16.96
N GLY A 401 22.27 -9.35 -15.78
CA GLY A 401 22.86 -8.04 -15.59
C GLY A 401 23.28 -7.80 -14.15
N ASN A 402 23.74 -6.60 -13.89
CA ASN A 402 24.25 -6.19 -12.60
C ASN A 402 23.44 -5.07 -11.99
N VAL A 403 23.48 -4.95 -10.68
CA VAL A 403 22.96 -3.85 -9.90
C VAL A 403 24.04 -3.30 -8.98
N ASP A 404 23.90 -2.03 -8.57
CA ASP A 404 24.87 -1.38 -7.70
C ASP A 404 24.20 -0.32 -6.81
N ASN A 405 24.99 0.33 -5.97
CA ASN A 405 24.58 1.29 -4.96
C ASN A 405 23.81 0.62 -3.80
N ASP A 406 22.63 1.16 -3.43
CA ASP A 406 21.85 0.65 -2.29
C ASP A 406 20.90 -0.51 -2.66
N VAL A 407 21.00 -0.99 -3.91
CA VAL A 407 20.25 -2.16 -4.35
C VAL A 407 20.76 -3.42 -3.63
N LYS A 408 19.85 -4.26 -3.16
CA LYS A 408 20.19 -5.43 -2.34
C LYS A 408 19.50 -6.70 -2.81
N ALA A 409 20.00 -7.82 -2.33
CA ALA A 409 19.41 -9.14 -2.58
C ALA A 409 17.92 -9.14 -2.25
N GLY A 410 17.11 -9.66 -3.18
CA GLY A 410 15.66 -9.72 -3.05
C GLY A 410 14.90 -8.51 -3.59
N ASP A 411 15.57 -7.41 -3.94
CA ASP A 411 14.91 -6.28 -4.58
C ASP A 411 14.30 -6.68 -5.93
N ALA A 412 13.14 -6.14 -6.23
CA ALA A 412 12.39 -6.52 -7.41
C ALA A 412 13.03 -6.01 -8.70
N VAL A 413 13.19 -6.90 -9.68
CA VAL A 413 13.63 -6.58 -11.04
C VAL A 413 12.53 -6.93 -12.03
N THR A 414 12.17 -5.97 -12.85
CA THR A 414 11.21 -6.13 -13.94
C THR A 414 11.93 -5.99 -15.27
N VAL A 415 11.87 -7.03 -16.10
CA VAL A 415 12.45 -7.05 -17.44
C VAL A 415 11.34 -7.00 -18.47
N LYS A 416 11.47 -6.14 -19.47
CA LYS A 416 10.48 -5.98 -20.53
C LYS A 416 11.14 -6.16 -21.89
N VAL A 417 10.53 -7.01 -22.73
CA VAL A 417 10.93 -7.28 -24.12
C VAL A 417 9.68 -7.08 -24.99
N GLY A 418 9.66 -6.03 -25.77
CA GLY A 418 8.46 -5.63 -26.52
C GLY A 418 7.28 -5.36 -25.59
N THR A 419 6.21 -6.15 -25.70
CA THR A 419 5.01 -6.07 -24.84
C THR A 419 5.07 -7.01 -23.64
N GLU A 420 5.96 -7.99 -23.64
CA GLU A 420 6.07 -9.02 -22.61
C GLU A 420 6.87 -8.50 -21.40
N THR A 421 6.44 -8.91 -20.21
CA THR A 421 7.06 -8.51 -18.95
C THR A 421 7.42 -9.75 -18.12
N TYR A 422 8.64 -9.77 -17.62
CA TYR A 422 9.19 -10.84 -16.79
C TYR A 422 9.61 -10.28 -15.44
N GLN A 423 9.24 -10.97 -14.36
CA GLN A 423 9.59 -10.57 -13.00
C GLN A 423 10.69 -11.48 -12.44
N THR A 424 11.65 -10.89 -11.78
CA THR A 424 12.68 -11.58 -11.02
C THR A 424 13.10 -10.72 -9.83
N THR A 425 14.10 -11.14 -9.12
CA THR A 425 14.70 -10.39 -8.02
C THR A 425 16.21 -10.38 -8.14
N VAL A 426 16.84 -9.43 -7.48
CA VAL A 426 18.30 -9.43 -7.31
C VAL A 426 18.73 -10.69 -6.57
N ASN A 427 19.75 -11.34 -7.07
CA ASN A 427 20.29 -12.59 -6.56
C ASN A 427 20.84 -12.43 -5.12
N THR A 428 21.10 -13.54 -4.46
CA THR A 428 21.61 -13.56 -3.08
C THR A 428 22.98 -12.94 -2.89
N ASP A 429 23.73 -12.70 -3.98
CA ASP A 429 25.00 -11.97 -3.98
C ASP A 429 24.82 -10.45 -3.81
N GLY A 430 23.58 -9.95 -3.97
CA GLY A 430 23.25 -8.53 -3.91
C GLY A 430 23.80 -7.69 -5.06
N LYS A 431 24.31 -8.32 -6.13
CA LYS A 431 25.01 -7.63 -7.22
C LYS A 431 24.52 -7.98 -8.62
N THR A 432 23.94 -9.16 -8.78
CA THR A 432 23.52 -9.68 -10.08
C THR A 432 22.01 -9.99 -10.08
N TRP A 433 21.46 -10.06 -11.27
CA TRP A 433 20.09 -10.52 -11.50
C TRP A 433 20.03 -11.39 -12.76
N SER A 434 19.03 -12.23 -12.86
CA SER A 434 18.81 -13.11 -14.01
C SER A 434 17.34 -13.41 -14.18
N VAL A 435 16.88 -13.45 -15.43
CA VAL A 435 15.54 -13.89 -15.79
C VAL A 435 15.55 -14.68 -17.08
N ASN A 436 14.74 -15.72 -17.16
CA ASN A 436 14.59 -16.54 -18.35
C ASN A 436 13.55 -15.93 -19.30
N VAL A 437 13.98 -15.65 -20.53
CA VAL A 437 13.14 -15.12 -21.61
C VAL A 437 13.09 -16.10 -22.77
N PRO A 438 11.93 -16.46 -23.35
CA PRO A 438 11.87 -17.28 -24.56
C PRO A 438 12.62 -16.61 -25.71
N GLY A 439 13.49 -17.36 -26.38
CA GLY A 439 14.25 -16.86 -27.53
C GLY A 439 13.36 -16.36 -28.67
N SER A 440 12.15 -16.95 -28.82
CA SER A 440 11.16 -16.47 -29.78
C SER A 440 10.65 -15.06 -29.52
N VAL A 441 10.58 -14.64 -28.26
CA VAL A 441 10.23 -13.28 -27.87
C VAL A 441 11.39 -12.34 -28.18
N LEU A 442 12.63 -12.75 -27.86
CA LEU A 442 13.82 -11.99 -28.20
C LEU A 442 13.97 -11.84 -29.72
N ALA A 443 13.73 -12.91 -30.50
CA ALA A 443 13.80 -12.90 -31.95
C ALA A 443 12.76 -12.01 -32.63
N ALA A 444 11.65 -11.70 -31.95
CA ALA A 444 10.61 -10.79 -32.44
C ALA A 444 10.88 -9.32 -32.10
N ASN A 445 11.93 -9.04 -31.33
CA ASN A 445 12.29 -7.69 -30.85
C ASN A 445 13.78 -7.43 -31.11
N GLY A 446 14.32 -6.33 -30.68
CA GLY A 446 15.73 -5.97 -30.87
C GLY A 446 16.30 -5.22 -29.70
N ASP A 447 15.50 -5.07 -28.63
CA ASP A 447 15.90 -4.43 -27.39
C ASP A 447 15.22 -5.08 -26.18
N VAL A 448 15.88 -4.98 -25.06
CA VAL A 448 15.40 -5.39 -23.74
C VAL A 448 15.62 -4.25 -22.77
N SER A 449 14.63 -4.01 -21.90
CA SER A 449 14.76 -3.04 -20.81
C SER A 449 14.61 -3.74 -19.46
N ALA A 450 15.30 -3.22 -18.47
CA ALA A 450 15.22 -3.70 -17.10
C ALA A 450 15.02 -2.55 -16.13
N THR A 451 14.24 -2.77 -15.10
CA THR A 451 13.94 -1.83 -14.03
C THR A 451 14.17 -2.53 -12.70
N VAL A 452 14.92 -1.92 -11.80
CA VAL A 452 15.07 -2.37 -10.42
C VAL A 452 14.41 -1.36 -9.49
N THR A 453 13.74 -1.86 -8.46
CA THR A 453 13.15 -1.04 -7.39
C THR A 453 13.77 -1.45 -6.06
N THR A 454 14.41 -0.52 -5.39
CA THR A 454 14.97 -0.72 -4.04
C THR A 454 14.24 0.13 -3.02
N ARG A 455 14.22 -0.37 -1.79
CA ARG A 455 13.59 0.29 -0.64
C ARG A 455 14.55 0.25 0.55
N ASP A 456 14.72 1.38 1.25
CA ASP A 456 15.44 1.41 2.52
C ASP A 456 14.60 0.91 3.71
N THR A 457 15.14 1.01 4.92
CA THR A 457 14.46 0.57 6.15
C THR A 457 13.35 1.51 6.58
N ALA A 458 13.40 2.78 6.19
CA ALA A 458 12.36 3.78 6.44
C ALA A 458 11.23 3.75 5.41
N GLY A 459 11.35 2.90 4.38
CA GLY A 459 10.34 2.75 3.35
C GLY A 459 10.49 3.69 2.16
N ASN A 460 11.56 4.51 2.05
CA ASN A 460 11.80 5.30 0.86
C ASN A 460 12.16 4.40 -0.32
N ILE A 461 11.70 4.76 -1.51
CA ILE A 461 11.79 3.92 -2.72
C ILE A 461 12.54 4.67 -3.81
N THR A 462 13.45 3.96 -4.47
CA THR A 462 14.07 4.41 -5.72
C THR A 462 13.93 3.34 -6.79
N THR A 463 13.75 3.80 -8.02
CA THR A 463 13.67 2.96 -9.21
C THR A 463 14.74 3.40 -10.20
N ALA A 464 15.58 2.46 -10.65
CA ALA A 464 16.52 2.66 -11.75
C ALA A 464 16.11 1.82 -12.96
N ASN A 465 16.39 2.30 -14.16
CA ASN A 465 16.08 1.59 -15.39
C ASN A 465 17.23 1.68 -16.39
N THR A 466 17.30 0.71 -17.29
CA THR A 466 18.25 0.65 -18.39
C THR A 466 17.64 -0.09 -19.58
N SER A 467 18.24 0.06 -20.75
CA SER A 467 17.91 -0.72 -21.94
C SER A 467 19.16 -1.19 -22.65
N HIS A 468 19.09 -2.33 -23.34
CA HIS A 468 20.17 -2.93 -24.09
C HIS A 468 19.64 -3.42 -25.44
N ALA A 469 20.29 -2.95 -26.52
CA ALA A 469 19.97 -3.39 -27.86
C ALA A 469 20.81 -4.61 -28.26
N TYR A 470 20.22 -5.54 -29.00
CA TYR A 470 20.87 -6.74 -29.53
C TYR A 470 20.46 -6.97 -30.98
N GLY A 471 21.28 -7.75 -31.72
CA GLY A 471 20.97 -8.14 -33.08
C GLY A 471 20.01 -9.32 -33.14
N VAL A 472 19.31 -9.44 -34.25
CA VAL A 472 18.48 -10.61 -34.57
C VAL A 472 18.77 -11.02 -35.99
N ASP A 473 19.26 -12.23 -36.19
CA ASP A 473 19.43 -12.85 -37.50
C ASP A 473 19.07 -14.34 -37.40
N ILE A 474 17.86 -14.69 -37.79
CA ILE A 474 17.32 -16.07 -37.77
C ILE A 474 17.27 -16.68 -39.17
N VAL A 475 17.87 -16.05 -40.15
CA VAL A 475 17.88 -16.53 -41.53
C VAL A 475 19.13 -17.35 -41.77
N ALA A 476 18.97 -18.65 -41.95
CA ALA A 476 20.08 -19.53 -42.24
C ALA A 476 20.69 -19.25 -43.63
N PRO A 477 22.02 -19.31 -43.77
CA PRO A 477 22.67 -19.15 -45.07
C PRO A 477 22.20 -20.25 -46.04
N THR A 478 22.24 -20.00 -47.33
CA THR A 478 21.98 -20.99 -48.36
C THR A 478 23.25 -21.73 -48.76
N ALA A 479 23.15 -23.01 -49.10
CA ALA A 479 24.35 -23.82 -49.46
C ALA A 479 24.06 -24.74 -50.62
N SER A 480 25.06 -24.96 -51.45
CA SER A 480 25.04 -25.95 -52.53
C SER A 480 26.41 -26.59 -52.65
N ILE A 481 26.48 -27.90 -52.95
CA ILE A 481 27.68 -28.69 -53.20
C ILE A 481 27.45 -29.64 -54.37
N THR A 482 28.46 -29.81 -55.19
CA THR A 482 28.50 -30.81 -56.28
C THR A 482 29.78 -31.62 -56.21
N ILE A 483 29.80 -32.79 -56.84
CA ILE A 483 30.94 -33.68 -56.97
C ILE A 483 31.23 -33.82 -58.46
N ASP A 484 32.45 -33.62 -58.87
CA ASP A 484 32.92 -33.86 -60.25
C ASP A 484 33.10 -35.37 -60.45
N ASN A 485 33.34 -35.79 -61.73
CA ASN A 485 33.70 -37.17 -62.02
C ASN A 485 34.95 -37.57 -61.21
N VAL A 486 34.93 -38.77 -60.64
CA VAL A 486 35.99 -39.29 -59.73
C VAL A 486 37.31 -39.46 -60.46
N THR A 487 37.24 -39.87 -61.74
CA THR A 487 38.33 -39.90 -62.72
C THR A 487 37.89 -39.23 -64.01
N SER A 488 38.75 -39.12 -65.02
CA SER A 488 38.45 -38.46 -66.28
C SER A 488 37.29 -39.12 -67.05
N ASP A 489 37.12 -40.44 -66.90
CA ASP A 489 36.07 -41.27 -67.52
C ASP A 489 35.01 -41.72 -66.51
N ASN A 490 35.13 -41.32 -65.27
CA ASN A 490 34.24 -41.72 -64.16
C ASN A 490 34.23 -43.25 -63.89
N VAL A 491 35.33 -43.94 -64.17
CA VAL A 491 35.55 -45.39 -63.91
C VAL A 491 36.81 -45.54 -63.10
N ILE A 492 36.82 -46.38 -62.07
CA ILE A 492 38.02 -46.78 -61.29
C ILE A 492 38.56 -48.07 -61.93
N ASN A 493 39.68 -47.96 -62.61
CA ASN A 493 40.37 -49.12 -63.21
C ASN A 493 41.43 -49.70 -62.31
N ALA A 494 42.04 -50.85 -62.70
CA ALA A 494 43.04 -51.52 -61.94
C ALA A 494 44.29 -50.71 -61.59
N SER A 495 44.68 -49.76 -62.43
CA SER A 495 45.82 -48.87 -62.14
C SER A 495 45.43 -47.79 -61.12
N GLU A 496 44.28 -47.24 -61.26
CA GLU A 496 43.77 -46.23 -60.38
C GLU A 496 43.40 -46.70 -59.00
N SER A 497 42.96 -47.97 -58.89
CA SER A 497 42.69 -48.61 -57.61
C SER A 497 43.93 -48.68 -56.68
N GLY A 498 45.15 -48.67 -57.24
CA GLY A 498 46.39 -48.59 -56.49
C GLY A 498 46.93 -47.23 -56.17
N GLN A 499 46.22 -46.16 -56.58
CA GLN A 499 46.65 -44.76 -56.44
C GLN A 499 45.81 -44.02 -55.44
N THR A 500 46.22 -42.78 -55.15
CA THR A 500 45.38 -41.81 -54.46
C THR A 500 44.67 -40.95 -55.47
N ILE A 501 43.37 -40.86 -55.41
CA ILE A 501 42.51 -40.11 -56.32
C ILE A 501 42.06 -38.84 -55.66
N ALA A 502 42.24 -37.70 -56.31
CA ALA A 502 41.69 -36.43 -55.84
C ALA A 502 40.20 -36.34 -56.23
N VAL A 503 39.31 -36.56 -55.28
CA VAL A 503 37.89 -36.27 -55.45
C VAL A 503 37.68 -34.78 -55.32
N THR A 504 37.05 -34.16 -56.31
CA THR A 504 36.83 -32.72 -56.41
C THR A 504 35.38 -32.38 -56.61
N GLY A 505 35.06 -31.12 -56.42
CA GLY A 505 33.72 -30.57 -56.70
C GLY A 505 33.63 -29.10 -56.48
N LYS A 506 32.40 -28.58 -56.57
CA LYS A 506 32.11 -27.16 -56.46
C LYS A 506 31.12 -26.89 -55.38
N VAL A 507 31.19 -25.69 -54.85
CA VAL A 507 30.20 -25.12 -53.93
C VAL A 507 29.67 -23.82 -54.47
N ASP A 508 28.47 -23.39 -54.03
CA ASP A 508 27.84 -22.14 -54.43
C ASP A 508 26.94 -21.57 -53.32
N ASN A 509 26.30 -20.44 -53.60
CA ASN A 509 25.49 -19.67 -52.66
C ASN A 509 26.36 -19.03 -51.57
N ASP A 510 25.99 -19.13 -50.29
CA ASP A 510 26.66 -18.50 -49.15
C ASP A 510 27.86 -19.31 -48.61
N VAL A 511 28.20 -20.43 -49.29
CA VAL A 511 29.35 -21.25 -48.92
C VAL A 511 30.64 -20.46 -49.23
N LYS A 512 31.58 -20.46 -48.32
CA LYS A 512 32.78 -19.65 -48.37
C LYS A 512 34.07 -20.46 -48.15
N ALA A 513 35.19 -19.88 -48.54
CA ALA A 513 36.52 -20.47 -48.30
C ALA A 513 36.69 -20.79 -46.81
N GLY A 514 37.18 -22.03 -46.55
CA GLY A 514 37.37 -22.54 -45.19
C GLY A 514 36.18 -23.27 -44.60
N ASP A 515 34.99 -23.26 -45.21
CA ASP A 515 33.86 -24.06 -44.76
C ASP A 515 34.16 -25.55 -44.83
N ALA A 516 33.75 -26.31 -43.85
CA ALA A 516 34.04 -27.70 -43.70
C ALA A 516 33.33 -28.55 -44.76
N VAL A 517 34.11 -29.45 -45.45
CA VAL A 517 33.60 -30.45 -46.36
C VAL A 517 33.96 -31.83 -45.84
N THR A 518 32.96 -32.69 -45.75
CA THR A 518 33.10 -34.11 -45.40
C THR A 518 32.71 -34.95 -46.60
N VAL A 519 33.67 -35.78 -47.06
CA VAL A 519 33.45 -36.77 -48.15
C VAL A 519 33.35 -38.14 -47.55
N THR A 520 32.34 -38.93 -47.93
CA THR A 520 32.12 -40.30 -47.47
C THR A 520 32.09 -41.24 -48.63
N VAL A 521 32.89 -42.33 -48.55
CA VAL A 521 32.92 -43.44 -49.50
C VAL A 521 32.74 -44.72 -48.75
N GLY A 522 31.60 -45.35 -48.91
CA GLY A 522 31.22 -46.50 -48.08
C GLY A 522 31.12 -46.12 -46.60
N THR A 523 32.00 -46.68 -45.75
CA THR A 523 32.07 -46.38 -44.31
C THR A 523 33.18 -45.40 -43.95
N GLU A 524 34.05 -45.06 -44.88
CA GLU A 524 35.21 -44.18 -44.68
C GLU A 524 34.85 -42.70 -44.88
N THR A 525 35.35 -41.84 -44.02
CA THR A 525 35.13 -40.38 -44.10
C THR A 525 36.42 -39.62 -44.24
N TYR A 526 36.41 -38.60 -45.08
CA TYR A 526 37.56 -37.73 -45.39
C TYR A 526 37.16 -36.30 -45.16
N GLN A 527 37.95 -35.58 -44.36
CA GLN A 527 37.69 -34.15 -44.05
C GLN A 527 38.56 -33.25 -44.92
N THR A 528 37.95 -32.20 -45.43
CA THR A 528 38.62 -31.12 -46.12
C THR A 528 37.88 -29.79 -45.89
N THR A 529 38.27 -28.75 -46.53
CA THR A 529 37.60 -27.44 -46.52
C THR A 529 37.45 -26.90 -47.92
N VAL A 530 36.52 -26.00 -48.09
CA VAL A 530 36.39 -25.18 -49.33
C VAL A 530 37.69 -24.41 -49.55
N ASN A 531 38.18 -24.48 -50.76
CA ASN A 531 39.45 -23.86 -51.19
C ASN A 531 39.40 -22.32 -51.02
N THR A 532 40.56 -21.71 -51.13
CA THR A 532 40.72 -20.24 -51.01
C THR A 532 39.99 -19.45 -52.09
N ASP A 533 39.59 -20.10 -53.20
CA ASP A 533 38.76 -19.51 -54.25
C ASP A 533 37.28 -19.32 -53.84
N GLY A 534 36.86 -19.95 -52.73
CA GLY A 534 35.49 -19.96 -52.22
C GLY A 534 34.49 -20.68 -53.12
N LYS A 535 34.97 -21.49 -54.11
CA LYS A 535 34.10 -22.10 -55.12
C LYS A 535 34.34 -23.59 -55.32
N THR A 536 35.53 -24.09 -54.98
CA THR A 536 35.93 -25.49 -55.20
C THR A 536 36.38 -26.15 -53.90
N TRP A 537 36.33 -27.47 -53.90
CA TRP A 537 36.88 -28.28 -52.81
C TRP A 537 37.60 -29.49 -53.42
N SER A 538 38.53 -30.06 -52.67
CA SER A 538 39.29 -31.26 -53.05
C SER A 538 39.67 -32.06 -51.83
N VAL A 539 39.61 -33.40 -51.94
CA VAL A 539 40.09 -34.31 -50.94
C VAL A 539 40.73 -35.56 -51.58
N ASN A 540 41.82 -36.05 -51.02
CA ASN A 540 42.48 -37.25 -51.48
C ASN A 540 41.83 -38.49 -50.86
N VAL A 541 41.37 -39.43 -51.73
CA VAL A 541 40.77 -40.69 -51.34
C VAL A 541 41.64 -41.83 -51.92
N PRO A 542 41.99 -42.86 -51.13
CA PRO A 542 42.69 -44.06 -51.68
C PRO A 542 41.82 -44.73 -52.75
N GLY A 543 42.40 -44.99 -53.94
CA GLY A 543 41.73 -45.68 -55.02
C GLY A 543 41.21 -47.08 -54.62
N SER A 544 41.89 -47.78 -53.67
CA SER A 544 41.43 -49.02 -53.11
C SER A 544 40.11 -48.95 -52.39
N VAL A 545 39.80 -47.81 -51.76
CA VAL A 545 38.50 -47.56 -51.13
C VAL A 545 37.43 -47.28 -52.21
N LEU A 546 37.76 -46.46 -53.22
CA LEU A 546 36.88 -46.23 -54.37
C LEU A 546 36.58 -47.52 -55.13
N ALA A 547 37.56 -48.39 -55.32
CA ALA A 547 37.40 -49.65 -56.03
C ALA A 547 36.50 -50.70 -55.35
N THR A 548 36.16 -50.52 -54.07
CA THR A 548 35.25 -51.36 -53.31
C THR A 548 33.84 -50.75 -53.14
N ASN A 549 33.63 -49.56 -53.68
CA ASN A 549 32.37 -48.86 -53.63
C ASN A 549 31.94 -48.43 -55.02
N GLY A 550 30.79 -47.77 -55.18
CA GLY A 550 30.32 -47.29 -56.48
C GLY A 550 29.71 -45.88 -56.44
N ASP A 551 29.78 -45.29 -55.25
CA ASP A 551 29.32 -43.92 -55.05
C ASP A 551 30.17 -43.19 -54.01
N VAL A 552 30.19 -41.92 -54.11
CA VAL A 552 30.78 -40.98 -53.17
C VAL A 552 29.75 -39.91 -52.79
N SER A 553 29.64 -39.63 -51.52
CA SER A 553 28.83 -38.52 -51.01
C SER A 553 29.73 -37.42 -50.43
N ALA A 554 29.30 -36.19 -50.54
CA ALA A 554 29.95 -35.04 -49.94
C ALA A 554 28.92 -34.16 -49.25
N THR A 555 29.27 -33.63 -48.09
CA THR A 555 28.52 -32.66 -47.34
C THR A 555 29.37 -31.41 -47.12
N VAL A 556 28.76 -30.20 -47.25
CA VAL A 556 29.37 -28.95 -46.85
C VAL A 556 28.55 -28.31 -45.73
N THR A 557 29.21 -27.79 -44.74
CA THR A 557 28.61 -27.04 -43.65
C THR A 557 29.06 -25.59 -43.74
N THR A 558 28.10 -24.69 -43.95
CA THR A 558 28.36 -23.24 -43.94
C THR A 558 27.65 -22.58 -42.74
N ARG A 559 28.23 -21.48 -42.28
CA ARG A 559 27.77 -20.74 -41.14
C ARG A 559 27.87 -19.23 -41.45
N ASP A 560 26.80 -18.46 -41.13
CA ASP A 560 26.81 -17.00 -41.22
C ASP A 560 27.51 -16.35 -40.00
N ALA A 561 27.45 -15.02 -39.92
CA ALA A 561 28.04 -14.25 -38.82
C ALA A 561 27.27 -14.37 -37.51
N ALA A 562 25.96 -14.63 -37.57
CA ALA A 562 25.09 -14.85 -36.41
C ALA A 562 25.14 -16.31 -35.89
N GLY A 563 25.89 -17.16 -36.60
CA GLY A 563 26.03 -18.57 -36.20
C GLY A 563 24.94 -19.50 -36.73
N ASN A 564 24.03 -19.06 -37.61
CA ASN A 564 23.09 -19.95 -38.26
C ASN A 564 23.84 -20.92 -39.21
N VAL A 565 23.39 -22.14 -39.27
CA VAL A 565 24.11 -23.25 -39.96
C VAL A 565 23.22 -23.84 -41.04
N THR A 566 23.80 -24.07 -42.21
CA THR A 566 23.19 -24.86 -43.28
C THR A 566 24.13 -25.97 -43.72
N ILE A 567 23.60 -27.17 -43.97
CA ILE A 567 24.28 -28.33 -44.48
C ILE A 567 23.69 -28.65 -45.84
N ALA A 568 24.52 -28.70 -46.88
CA ALA A 568 24.13 -29.22 -48.19
C ALA A 568 24.89 -30.50 -48.47
N ASN A 569 24.29 -31.42 -49.23
CA ASN A 569 24.87 -32.71 -49.60
C ASN A 569 24.69 -32.98 -51.09
N ALA A 570 25.61 -33.79 -51.63
CA ALA A 570 25.54 -34.34 -52.96
C ALA A 570 26.05 -35.80 -52.94
N THR A 571 25.58 -36.59 -53.89
CA THR A 571 26.06 -37.95 -54.11
C THR A 571 26.36 -38.09 -55.62
N HIS A 572 27.50 -38.77 -55.92
CA HIS A 572 27.94 -39.02 -57.30
C HIS A 572 28.27 -40.49 -57.43
N ALA A 573 27.66 -41.14 -58.42
CA ALA A 573 27.93 -42.53 -58.75
C ALA A 573 29.06 -42.64 -59.78
N TYR A 574 29.88 -43.65 -59.68
CA TYR A 574 30.94 -43.96 -60.63
C TYR A 574 30.99 -45.49 -60.84
N ASP A 575 31.58 -45.90 -61.97
CA ASP A 575 31.77 -47.33 -62.26
C ASP A 575 33.12 -47.85 -61.78
N VAL A 576 33.24 -49.16 -61.57
CA VAL A 576 34.46 -49.80 -61.15
C VAL A 576 34.74 -51.00 -62.07
N ASP A 577 35.86 -50.89 -62.79
CA ASP A 577 36.39 -52.05 -63.60
C ASP A 577 37.85 -52.25 -63.34
N THR A 578 38.17 -53.13 -62.40
CA THR A 578 39.56 -53.50 -62.04
C THR A 578 40.06 -54.76 -62.70
N VAL A 579 39.28 -55.29 -63.64
CA VAL A 579 39.65 -56.46 -64.38
C VAL A 579 40.47 -56.05 -65.60
N ALA A 580 41.76 -56.39 -65.57
CA ALA A 580 42.60 -56.11 -66.70
C ALA A 580 42.19 -57.01 -67.92
N PRO A 581 42.13 -56.40 -69.07
CA PRO A 581 41.81 -57.19 -70.27
C PRO A 581 42.84 -58.27 -70.47
N THR A 582 42.42 -59.43 -70.87
CA THR A 582 43.27 -60.52 -71.25
C THR A 582 43.69 -60.43 -72.73
N ALA A 583 44.92 -60.77 -73.05
CA ALA A 583 45.44 -60.72 -74.41
C ALA A 583 46.22 -61.99 -74.71
N SER A 584 46.00 -62.51 -75.88
CA SER A 584 46.76 -63.65 -76.39
C SER A 584 47.14 -63.37 -77.86
N ILE A 585 48.34 -63.72 -78.20
CA ILE A 585 48.83 -63.61 -79.55
C ILE A 585 49.57 -64.89 -79.92
N THR A 586 49.32 -65.44 -81.06
CA THR A 586 50.05 -66.57 -81.62
C THR A 586 50.62 -66.20 -82.99
N ILE A 587 51.75 -66.81 -83.36
CA ILE A 587 52.33 -66.65 -84.66
C ILE A 587 52.18 -68.01 -85.41
N ASP A 588 51.63 -67.92 -86.60
CA ASP A 588 51.51 -69.12 -87.43
C ASP A 588 52.91 -69.51 -87.98
N ASN A 589 52.97 -70.70 -88.55
CA ASN A 589 54.19 -71.18 -89.21
C ASN A 589 54.57 -70.15 -90.32
N VAL A 590 55.82 -69.74 -90.32
CA VAL A 590 56.31 -68.67 -91.22
C VAL A 590 56.25 -69.10 -92.70
N THR A 591 56.33 -70.44 -92.95
CA THR A 591 56.10 -71.10 -94.23
C THR A 591 55.20 -72.33 -93.98
N SER A 592 54.79 -73.03 -94.99
CA SER A 592 53.87 -74.19 -94.89
C SER A 592 54.53 -75.37 -94.08
N ASP A 593 55.85 -75.43 -93.99
CA ASP A 593 56.61 -76.43 -93.26
C ASP A 593 57.43 -75.82 -92.09
N ASN A 594 57.29 -74.51 -91.90
CA ASN A 594 57.98 -73.73 -90.85
C ASN A 594 59.49 -73.75 -91.01
N VAL A 595 60.01 -73.90 -92.26
CA VAL A 595 61.46 -73.86 -92.63
C VAL A 595 61.62 -72.87 -93.79
N ILE A 596 62.55 -71.92 -93.71
CA ILE A 596 62.90 -71.06 -94.76
C ILE A 596 63.97 -71.72 -95.67
N ASN A 597 63.61 -72.18 -96.87
CA ASN A 597 64.54 -72.78 -97.88
C ASN A 597 65.21 -71.68 -98.78
N ALA A 598 66.14 -72.08 -99.58
CA ALA A 598 66.97 -71.20 -100.45
C ALA A 598 66.11 -70.38 -101.47
N SER A 599 65.00 -70.90 -101.94
CA SER A 599 64.06 -70.19 -102.81
C SER A 599 63.21 -69.11 -102.03
N GLU A 600 62.83 -69.38 -100.87
CA GLU A 600 62.04 -68.57 -100.01
C GLU A 600 62.84 -67.45 -99.32
N SER A 601 64.12 -67.67 -99.06
CA SER A 601 65.03 -66.70 -98.45
C SER A 601 65.20 -65.38 -99.25
N GLY A 602 64.92 -65.44 -100.54
CA GLY A 602 64.95 -64.25 -101.43
C GLY A 602 63.62 -63.56 -101.68
N GLN A 603 62.61 -63.97 -101.00
CA GLN A 603 61.25 -63.44 -101.17
C GLN A 603 60.76 -62.72 -99.88
N THR A 604 59.74 -61.95 -100.06
CA THR A 604 59.01 -61.41 -98.89
C THR A 604 58.05 -62.48 -98.43
N ILE A 605 58.20 -62.90 -97.15
CA ILE A 605 57.31 -63.86 -96.55
C ILE A 605 56.34 -63.14 -95.61
N ALA A 606 55.06 -63.35 -95.81
CA ALA A 606 54.08 -62.84 -94.91
C ALA A 606 54.07 -63.63 -93.58
N VAL A 607 54.30 -62.95 -92.48
CA VAL A 607 54.11 -63.55 -91.15
C VAL A 607 52.72 -63.22 -90.71
N SER A 608 51.93 -64.19 -90.39
CA SER A 608 50.55 -64.07 -89.87
C SER A 608 50.49 -64.67 -88.52
N GLY A 609 49.42 -64.40 -87.82
CA GLY A 609 49.14 -64.91 -86.51
C GLY A 609 47.70 -64.53 -86.09
N ASN A 610 47.31 -64.99 -84.98
CA ASN A 610 46.02 -64.76 -84.41
C ASN A 610 46.13 -64.02 -83.10
N VAL A 611 45.24 -63.15 -82.87
CA VAL A 611 45.01 -62.51 -81.57
C VAL A 611 43.71 -63.04 -81.04
N ASP A 612 43.58 -63.19 -79.68
CA ASP A 612 42.42 -63.74 -79.05
C ASP A 612 42.17 -63.04 -77.68
N ASN A 613 41.07 -63.41 -77.06
CA ASN A 613 40.52 -62.78 -75.83
C ASN A 613 40.06 -61.31 -76.09
N ASP A 614 40.45 -60.41 -75.26
CA ASP A 614 39.93 -58.99 -75.28
C ASP A 614 40.68 -58.06 -76.29
N VAL A 615 41.58 -58.69 -77.14
CA VAL A 615 42.32 -57.91 -78.15
C VAL A 615 41.37 -57.41 -79.23
N LYS A 616 41.36 -56.13 -79.48
CA LYS A 616 40.46 -55.40 -80.43
C LYS A 616 41.20 -55.02 -81.69
N ALA A 617 40.49 -54.96 -82.82
CA ALA A 617 40.99 -54.29 -84.01
C ALA A 617 41.29 -52.83 -83.74
N GLY A 618 42.53 -52.41 -84.03
CA GLY A 618 43.00 -51.07 -83.81
C GLY A 618 42.92 -50.19 -85.06
#